data_46a6fec9e77299b92c1027ad01e53d94
#
_entry.id   46a6fec9e77299b92c1027ad01e53d94
#
_cell.length_a   1.000
_cell.length_b   1.000
_cell.length_c   1.000
_cell.angle_alpha   90.00
_cell.angle_beta   90.00
_cell.angle_gamma   90.00
#
_symmetry.space_group_name_H-M   'P 1'
#
loop_
_entity.id
_entity.type
_entity.pdbx_description
1 polymer ?
#
loop_
_entity_poly.entity_id
_entity_poly.type
_entity_poly.pdbx_seq_one_letter_code
_entity_poly.pdbx_strand_id
1 'polypeptide(L)'
;MKRIAIFSIFILSLATASRADKPPVVETGSLTPMPNQWIDKDTGHKIIHLTSRKGDNRSFYFHNNPFLPAINGVNEKMVFSGKVNDDVQLFSVDLKTGNADQITNKKEVSGEIVSVKGREVYYQCGDSVFATGVENHRTRLIYVFSENARGHITTLNADETLLGGALNSAEEAEILKNFPEKHDFFNRIYDAKLRRTLFTIPAKGGALKQIYSENAWLNHIQFSPTEPDLLMFCHEGPWHKVDRIWTVNVNGGEPKLMHKRTVDGEIAGHEFFSPDGKRIWFDLQMPRSVTFFLSGSDLASGQEKRYEMTRNEWSIHFTVSPDQKLFAGDGGDPGQVAKAEDGMWIYLFRPEGDRFKSERLVNMKHHNYKLEPNVHFSPDGKWIIFRANFEGHSDIYAVEIEK
;
A
#
# COMPACT_ATOMS: atom_id res chain seq x y z
N MET A 1 -77.83 -16.15 28.71
CA MET A 1 -76.80 -16.14 27.65
C MET A 1 -76.22 -14.73 27.58
N LYS A 2 -75.02 -14.51 28.17
CA LYS A 2 -74.32 -13.22 28.13
C LYS A 2 -73.33 -13.27 26.99
N ARG A 3 -73.42 -12.37 26.00
CA ARG A 3 -72.51 -12.22 24.89
C ARG A 3 -71.33 -11.34 25.38
N ILE A 4 -70.13 -11.88 25.32
CA ILE A 4 -68.87 -11.17 25.57
C ILE A 4 -68.41 -10.62 24.22
N ALA A 5 -68.32 -9.30 24.11
CA ALA A 5 -67.72 -8.64 22.95
C ALA A 5 -66.19 -8.52 23.19
N ILE A 6 -65.40 -9.14 22.28
CA ILE A 6 -63.93 -9.02 22.26
C ILE A 6 -63.61 -7.82 21.38
N PHE A 7 -63.03 -6.76 22.03
CA PHE A 7 -62.45 -5.64 21.31
C PHE A 7 -61.00 -5.96 20.94
N SER A 8 -60.75 -6.18 19.67
CA SER A 8 -59.35 -6.29 19.16
C SER A 8 -58.77 -4.91 18.97
N ILE A 9 -57.79 -4.58 19.80
CA ILE A 9 -56.99 -3.36 19.65
C ILE A 9 -55.91 -3.64 18.57
N PHE A 10 -56.07 -3.03 17.41
CA PHE A 10 -55.03 -2.99 16.41
C PHE A 10 -53.97 -1.94 16.84
N ILE A 11 -52.81 -2.41 17.28
CA ILE A 11 -51.63 -1.55 17.49
C ILE A 11 -50.98 -1.34 16.13
N LEU A 12 -51.20 -0.16 15.57
CA LEU A 12 -50.52 0.31 14.35
C LEU A 12 -49.07 0.69 14.74
N SER A 13 -48.15 -0.22 14.53
CA SER A 13 -46.71 0.11 14.68
C SER A 13 -46.31 1.01 13.52
N LEU A 14 -46.22 2.32 13.78
CA LEU A 14 -45.52 3.25 12.89
C LEU A 14 -44.04 2.84 12.87
N ALA A 15 -43.65 2.14 11.81
CA ALA A 15 -42.24 2.04 11.45
C ALA A 15 -41.75 3.43 11.06
N THR A 16 -41.14 4.16 11.98
CA THR A 16 -40.37 5.36 11.66
C THR A 16 -39.19 4.90 10.81
N ALA A 17 -39.27 5.11 9.50
CA ALA A 17 -38.11 5.05 8.65
C ALA A 17 -37.12 6.09 9.17
N SER A 18 -36.06 5.64 9.82
CA SER A 18 -34.93 6.48 10.22
C SER A 18 -34.39 7.12 8.92
N ARG A 19 -34.64 8.41 8.76
CA ARG A 19 -33.92 9.21 7.78
C ARG A 19 -32.46 9.13 8.21
N ALA A 20 -31.62 8.49 7.40
CA ALA A 20 -30.18 8.53 7.63
C ALA A 20 -29.78 10.02 7.68
N ASP A 21 -29.37 10.49 8.86
CA ASP A 21 -28.91 11.84 9.03
C ASP A 21 -27.73 12.07 8.08
N LYS A 22 -27.73 13.25 7.40
CA LYS A 22 -26.61 13.61 6.53
C LYS A 22 -25.33 13.66 7.37
N PRO A 23 -24.20 13.15 6.82
CA PRO A 23 -22.92 13.25 7.52
C PRO A 23 -22.63 14.71 7.95
N PRO A 24 -22.12 14.96 9.16
CA PRO A 24 -21.77 16.30 9.59
C PRO A 24 -20.63 16.86 8.73
N VAL A 25 -20.66 18.18 8.52
CA VAL A 25 -19.54 18.91 7.88
C VAL A 25 -18.59 19.34 8.98
N VAL A 26 -17.39 18.74 9.00
CA VAL A 26 -16.38 19.04 10.03
C VAL A 26 -14.98 19.11 9.40
N GLU A 27 -14.10 19.82 10.06
CA GLU A 27 -12.69 19.82 9.72
C GLU A 27 -12.06 18.47 10.06
N THR A 28 -11.45 17.81 9.08
CA THR A 28 -10.85 16.49 9.28
C THR A 28 -9.74 16.52 10.33
N GLY A 29 -9.85 15.64 11.34
CA GLY A 29 -8.89 15.55 12.45
C GLY A 29 -9.08 16.59 13.56
N SER A 30 -10.14 17.41 13.53
CA SER A 30 -10.39 18.43 14.57
C SER A 30 -11.10 17.92 15.81
N LEU A 31 -11.62 16.71 15.77
CA LEU A 31 -12.35 16.08 16.87
C LEU A 31 -11.67 14.79 17.35
N THR A 32 -11.87 14.44 18.61
CA THR A 32 -11.46 13.15 19.20
C THR A 32 -12.57 12.64 20.11
N PRO A 33 -13.33 11.59 19.70
CA PRO A 33 -13.21 10.87 18.43
C PRO A 33 -13.80 11.65 17.22
N MET A 34 -13.31 11.35 16.03
CA MET A 34 -13.95 11.75 14.78
C MET A 34 -15.26 10.96 14.57
N PRO A 35 -16.28 11.54 13.86
CA PRO A 35 -17.47 10.78 13.47
C PRO A 35 -17.09 9.56 12.59
N ASN A 36 -17.94 8.51 12.58
CA ASN A 36 -17.75 7.36 11.69
C ASN A 36 -17.80 7.74 10.20
N GLN A 37 -18.47 8.84 9.86
CA GLN A 37 -18.47 9.44 8.53
C GLN A 37 -18.71 10.96 8.64
N TRP A 38 -18.09 11.71 7.77
CA TRP A 38 -18.24 13.18 7.72
C TRP A 38 -17.98 13.69 6.31
N ILE A 39 -18.34 14.96 6.08
CA ILE A 39 -17.91 15.73 4.92
C ILE A 39 -16.74 16.60 5.36
N ASP A 40 -15.61 16.48 4.67
CA ASP A 40 -14.45 17.34 4.91
C ASP A 40 -14.84 18.81 4.62
N LYS A 41 -14.67 19.67 5.60
CA LYS A 41 -15.08 21.07 5.55
C LYS A 41 -14.40 21.85 4.41
N ASP A 42 -13.14 21.52 4.12
CA ASP A 42 -12.31 22.27 3.19
C ASP A 42 -12.46 21.78 1.74
N THR A 43 -12.78 20.49 1.55
CA THR A 43 -12.84 19.86 0.23
C THR A 43 -14.25 19.52 -0.23
N GLY A 44 -15.17 19.30 0.70
CA GLY A 44 -16.55 18.87 0.44
C GLY A 44 -16.69 17.39 0.12
N HIS A 45 -15.62 16.59 0.19
CA HIS A 45 -15.68 15.15 -0.01
C HIS A 45 -16.12 14.41 1.24
N LYS A 46 -16.84 13.32 1.05
CA LYS A 46 -17.26 12.43 2.13
C LYS A 46 -16.11 11.52 2.53
N ILE A 47 -15.88 11.43 3.83
CA ILE A 47 -14.90 10.52 4.43
C ILE A 47 -15.62 9.53 5.34
N ILE A 48 -15.17 8.30 5.34
CA ILE A 48 -15.62 7.25 6.26
C ILE A 48 -14.42 6.71 7.06
N HIS A 49 -14.65 6.40 8.33
CA HIS A 49 -13.72 5.68 9.17
C HIS A 49 -13.91 4.18 8.87
N LEU A 50 -12.96 3.58 8.14
CA LEU A 50 -13.10 2.21 7.64
C LEU A 50 -12.84 1.16 8.70
N THR A 51 -11.97 1.44 9.68
CA THR A 51 -11.67 0.53 10.79
C THR A 51 -12.04 1.16 12.12
N SER A 52 -12.87 0.47 12.90
CA SER A 52 -13.33 0.96 14.22
C SER A 52 -12.79 0.12 15.40
N ARG A 53 -11.85 -0.80 15.15
CA ARG A 53 -11.23 -1.59 16.22
C ARG A 53 -10.19 -0.78 16.98
N LYS A 54 -10.01 -1.07 18.26
CA LYS A 54 -8.96 -0.47 19.09
C LYS A 54 -7.56 -0.97 18.66
N GLY A 55 -6.58 -0.12 18.79
CA GLY A 55 -5.18 -0.38 18.43
C GLY A 55 -4.78 0.34 17.14
N ASP A 56 -3.48 0.37 16.85
CA ASP A 56 -2.97 0.94 15.61
C ASP A 56 -3.37 0.07 14.42
N ASN A 57 -4.13 0.63 13.48
CA ASN A 57 -4.54 -0.03 12.25
C ASN A 57 -3.82 0.62 11.05
N ARG A 58 -3.27 -0.19 10.15
CA ARG A 58 -2.49 0.31 9.01
C ARG A 58 -2.89 -0.42 7.73
N SER A 59 -3.20 0.33 6.68
CA SER A 59 -3.26 -0.19 5.32
C SER A 59 -1.89 -0.69 4.88
N PHE A 60 -1.83 -1.47 3.84
CA PHE A 60 -0.58 -1.96 3.25
C PHE A 60 0.25 -0.81 2.66
N TYR A 61 1.46 -1.13 2.28
CA TYR A 61 2.29 -0.22 1.51
C TYR A 61 1.64 0.02 0.13
N PHE A 62 1.69 1.22 -0.38
CA PHE A 62 0.85 1.75 -1.47
C PHE A 62 0.75 0.88 -2.74
N HIS A 63 1.76 0.09 -3.07
CA HIS A 63 1.77 -0.76 -4.26
C HIS A 63 1.30 -2.20 -3.99
N ASN A 64 1.13 -2.61 -2.75
CA ASN A 64 0.64 -3.94 -2.39
C ASN A 64 -0.88 -3.97 -2.43
N ASN A 65 -1.46 -4.92 -3.18
CA ASN A 65 -2.91 -5.08 -3.24
C ASN A 65 -3.46 -5.67 -1.93
N PRO A 66 -4.28 -4.92 -1.15
CA PRO A 66 -4.87 -5.43 0.09
C PRO A 66 -6.26 -6.06 -0.13
N PHE A 67 -6.80 -6.07 -1.34
CA PHE A 67 -8.21 -6.37 -1.59
C PHE A 67 -8.46 -7.82 -1.99
N LEU A 68 -9.59 -8.33 -1.51
CA LEU A 68 -10.18 -9.60 -1.91
C LEU A 68 -11.57 -9.34 -2.50
N PRO A 69 -11.83 -9.69 -3.76
CA PRO A 69 -13.11 -9.46 -4.40
C PRO A 69 -14.23 -10.26 -3.75
N ALA A 70 -15.47 -9.79 -3.90
CA ALA A 70 -16.65 -10.52 -3.48
C ALA A 70 -16.76 -11.85 -4.25
N ILE A 71 -17.13 -12.94 -3.55
CA ILE A 71 -17.31 -14.27 -4.14
C ILE A 71 -18.33 -15.08 -3.33
N ASN A 72 -19.23 -15.81 -4.00
CA ASN A 72 -20.12 -16.80 -3.39
C ASN A 72 -20.85 -16.31 -2.12
N GLY A 73 -21.38 -15.09 -2.12
CA GLY A 73 -22.08 -14.50 -0.97
C GLY A 73 -21.17 -13.90 0.11
N VAL A 74 -19.85 -13.97 -0.03
CA VAL A 74 -18.89 -13.24 0.78
C VAL A 74 -18.65 -11.87 0.14
N ASN A 75 -18.81 -10.80 0.93
CA ASN A 75 -18.57 -9.43 0.48
C ASN A 75 -17.08 -9.21 0.14
N GLU A 76 -16.81 -8.14 -0.58
CA GLU A 76 -15.48 -7.63 -0.79
C GLU A 76 -14.81 -7.26 0.53
N LYS A 77 -13.55 -7.63 0.69
CA LYS A 77 -12.77 -7.38 1.91
C LYS A 77 -11.48 -6.64 1.57
N MET A 78 -10.98 -5.92 2.58
CA MET A 78 -9.62 -5.39 2.59
C MET A 78 -8.86 -6.02 3.76
N VAL A 79 -7.63 -6.47 3.51
CA VAL A 79 -6.72 -6.93 4.56
C VAL A 79 -5.89 -5.75 5.04
N PHE A 80 -5.61 -5.72 6.34
CA PHE A 80 -4.81 -4.68 6.98
C PHE A 80 -4.03 -5.23 8.17
N SER A 81 -3.01 -4.53 8.61
CA SER A 81 -2.29 -4.83 9.83
C SER A 81 -2.82 -4.02 11.02
N GLY A 82 -2.80 -4.60 12.21
CA GLY A 82 -3.23 -3.91 13.42
C GLY A 82 -2.59 -4.50 14.67
N LYS A 83 -2.45 -3.71 15.74
CA LYS A 83 -1.86 -4.18 16.99
C LYS A 83 -2.87 -4.87 17.89
N VAL A 84 -2.44 -5.96 18.53
CA VAL A 84 -3.09 -6.64 19.64
C VAL A 84 -2.02 -6.85 20.71
N ASN A 85 -2.14 -6.18 21.88
CA ASN A 85 -1.17 -6.27 22.96
C ASN A 85 0.29 -6.07 22.47
N ASP A 86 0.57 -5.05 21.71
CA ASP A 86 1.88 -4.71 21.11
C ASP A 86 2.34 -5.60 19.94
N ASP A 87 1.78 -6.79 19.75
CA ASP A 87 2.06 -7.64 18.58
C ASP A 87 1.26 -7.19 17.36
N VAL A 88 1.92 -7.08 16.20
CA VAL A 88 1.25 -6.85 14.91
C VAL A 88 0.52 -8.13 14.49
N GLN A 89 -0.74 -7.98 14.10
CA GLN A 89 -1.59 -9.04 13.55
C GLN A 89 -2.22 -8.59 12.23
N LEU A 90 -2.63 -9.54 11.41
CA LEU A 90 -3.40 -9.27 10.20
C LEU A 90 -4.89 -9.43 10.47
N PHE A 91 -5.66 -8.53 9.88
CA PHE A 91 -7.12 -8.47 9.95
C PHE A 91 -7.69 -8.35 8.55
N SER A 92 -8.95 -8.71 8.39
CA SER A 92 -9.75 -8.29 7.24
C SER A 92 -10.89 -7.40 7.69
N VAL A 93 -11.27 -6.42 6.88
CA VAL A 93 -12.50 -5.64 7.03
C VAL A 93 -13.41 -5.88 5.83
N ASP A 94 -14.66 -6.16 6.09
CA ASP A 94 -15.72 -6.24 5.07
C ASP A 94 -16.07 -4.82 4.63
N LEU A 95 -15.85 -4.49 3.36
CA LEU A 95 -16.01 -3.13 2.85
C LEU A 95 -17.47 -2.64 2.80
N LYS A 96 -18.43 -3.56 2.88
CA LYS A 96 -19.85 -3.22 2.91
C LYS A 96 -20.38 -2.99 4.32
N THR A 97 -19.92 -3.79 5.29
CA THR A 97 -20.46 -3.78 6.66
C THR A 97 -19.55 -3.08 7.66
N GLY A 98 -18.26 -2.90 7.35
CA GLY A 98 -17.24 -2.40 8.28
C GLY A 98 -16.81 -3.40 9.35
N ASN A 99 -17.30 -4.65 9.31
CA ASN A 99 -16.93 -5.66 10.28
C ASN A 99 -15.49 -6.14 10.05
N ALA A 100 -14.68 -6.08 11.10
CA ALA A 100 -13.30 -6.56 11.07
C ALA A 100 -13.18 -7.94 11.73
N ASP A 101 -12.32 -8.80 11.15
CA ASP A 101 -12.04 -10.14 11.62
C ASP A 101 -10.53 -10.38 11.68
N GLN A 102 -10.03 -10.99 12.76
CA GLN A 102 -8.60 -11.25 12.95
C GLN A 102 -8.18 -12.53 12.21
N ILE A 103 -7.20 -12.43 11.31
CA ILE A 103 -6.70 -13.53 10.50
C ILE A 103 -5.57 -14.28 11.21
N THR A 104 -4.65 -13.56 11.85
CA THR A 104 -3.44 -14.16 12.44
C THR A 104 -3.42 -14.04 13.97
N ASN A 105 -2.71 -14.98 14.60
CA ASN A 105 -2.42 -14.95 16.04
C ASN A 105 -1.00 -15.49 16.25
N LYS A 106 0.00 -14.71 15.81
CA LYS A 106 1.41 -15.07 15.88
C LYS A 106 2.23 -13.84 16.29
N LYS A 107 3.43 -14.08 16.81
CA LYS A 107 4.38 -13.01 17.11
C LYS A 107 5.15 -12.58 15.86
N GLU A 108 5.58 -11.32 15.82
CA GLU A 108 6.47 -10.79 14.79
C GLU A 108 5.91 -10.95 13.36
N VAL A 109 4.61 -10.75 13.18
CA VAL A 109 3.97 -10.79 11.84
C VAL A 109 4.43 -9.60 11.01
N SER A 110 4.93 -9.88 9.79
CA SER A 110 5.42 -8.89 8.83
C SER A 110 5.36 -9.41 7.40
N GLY A 111 5.57 -8.56 6.39
CA GLY A 111 5.70 -8.95 4.98
C GLY A 111 4.41 -9.52 4.40
N GLU A 112 3.29 -8.88 4.70
CA GLU A 112 1.95 -9.30 4.28
C GLU A 112 1.72 -9.19 2.78
N ILE A 113 1.19 -10.25 2.17
CA ILE A 113 0.87 -10.34 0.75
C ILE A 113 -0.47 -11.07 0.58
N VAL A 114 -1.43 -10.46 -0.10
CA VAL A 114 -2.73 -11.07 -0.37
C VAL A 114 -2.68 -11.93 -1.64
N SER A 115 -3.15 -13.17 -1.51
CA SER A 115 -3.49 -14.06 -2.62
C SER A 115 -4.97 -13.93 -2.91
N VAL A 116 -5.31 -13.35 -4.06
CA VAL A 116 -6.69 -13.15 -4.48
C VAL A 116 -7.36 -14.47 -4.86
N LYS A 117 -6.66 -15.32 -5.62
CA LYS A 117 -7.15 -16.65 -6.07
C LYS A 117 -7.25 -17.64 -4.92
N GLY A 118 -6.23 -17.65 -4.05
CA GLY A 118 -6.17 -18.53 -2.88
C GLY A 118 -7.03 -18.05 -1.71
N ARG A 119 -7.41 -16.78 -1.68
CA ARG A 119 -8.05 -16.10 -0.54
C ARG A 119 -7.28 -16.34 0.76
N GLU A 120 -5.97 -16.17 0.66
CA GLU A 120 -5.00 -16.35 1.74
C GLU A 120 -4.16 -15.09 1.90
N VAL A 121 -3.56 -14.93 3.06
CA VAL A 121 -2.49 -13.95 3.29
C VAL A 121 -1.21 -14.67 3.58
N TYR A 122 -0.16 -14.39 2.80
CA TYR A 122 1.21 -14.79 3.10
C TYR A 122 1.85 -13.75 4.01
N TYR A 123 2.68 -14.22 4.94
CA TYR A 123 3.39 -13.35 5.90
C TYR A 123 4.58 -14.09 6.50
N GLN A 124 5.46 -13.37 7.17
CA GLN A 124 6.58 -13.93 7.93
C GLN A 124 6.40 -13.76 9.44
N CYS A 125 6.95 -14.72 10.19
CA CYS A 125 7.19 -14.64 11.62
C CYS A 125 8.63 -15.08 11.86
N GLY A 126 9.53 -14.15 12.13
CA GLY A 126 10.96 -14.42 12.15
C GLY A 126 11.45 -15.01 10.82
N ASP A 127 12.09 -16.17 10.87
CA ASP A 127 12.62 -16.85 9.67
C ASP A 127 11.56 -17.72 8.94
N SER A 128 10.32 -17.79 9.41
CA SER A 128 9.29 -18.67 8.86
C SER A 128 8.26 -17.93 8.03
N VAL A 129 7.97 -18.41 6.84
CA VAL A 129 6.91 -17.92 5.93
C VAL A 129 5.67 -18.78 6.10
N PHE A 130 4.53 -18.15 6.29
CA PHE A 130 3.22 -18.81 6.46
C PHE A 130 2.21 -18.30 5.43
N ALA A 131 1.15 -19.08 5.23
CA ALA A 131 -0.09 -18.64 4.59
C ALA A 131 -1.26 -18.96 5.51
N THR A 132 -2.21 -18.03 5.64
CA THR A 132 -3.45 -18.23 6.41
C THR A 132 -4.65 -17.82 5.56
N GLY A 133 -5.64 -18.72 5.47
CA GLY A 133 -6.90 -18.44 4.78
C GLY A 133 -7.70 -17.36 5.48
N VAL A 134 -8.19 -16.35 4.73
CA VAL A 134 -8.87 -15.18 5.27
C VAL A 134 -10.22 -15.54 5.90
N GLU A 135 -10.97 -16.50 5.35
CA GLU A 135 -12.27 -16.90 5.86
C GLU A 135 -12.21 -18.10 6.83
N ASN A 136 -11.27 -19.02 6.61
CA ASN A 136 -11.23 -20.28 7.38
C ASN A 136 -10.15 -20.32 8.45
N HIS A 137 -9.26 -19.32 8.49
CA HIS A 137 -8.15 -19.15 9.45
C HIS A 137 -7.17 -20.34 9.50
N ARG A 138 -7.18 -21.22 8.49
CA ARG A 138 -6.25 -22.35 8.42
C ARG A 138 -4.88 -21.85 8.00
N THR A 139 -3.89 -22.11 8.84
CA THR A 139 -2.50 -21.72 8.63
C THR A 139 -1.68 -22.90 8.15
N ARG A 140 -0.81 -22.66 7.17
CA ARG A 140 0.20 -23.62 6.70
C ARG A 140 1.58 -22.97 6.65
N LEU A 141 2.61 -23.74 6.92
CA LEU A 141 4.01 -23.34 6.75
C LEU A 141 4.38 -23.47 5.26
N ILE A 142 5.03 -22.44 4.71
CA ILE A 142 5.48 -22.39 3.32
C ILE A 142 6.98 -22.67 3.23
N TYR A 143 7.76 -21.93 4.03
CA TYR A 143 9.21 -21.99 3.97
C TYR A 143 9.82 -21.56 5.31
N VAL A 144 11.04 -22.03 5.59
CA VAL A 144 11.86 -21.57 6.71
C VAL A 144 13.23 -21.19 6.17
N PHE A 145 13.61 -19.94 6.33
CA PHE A 145 14.94 -19.46 6.00
C PHE A 145 15.98 -20.06 6.95
N SER A 146 17.14 -20.44 6.43
CA SER A 146 18.25 -20.91 7.26
C SER A 146 18.98 -19.72 7.89
N GLU A 147 19.71 -19.97 8.98
CA GLU A 147 20.52 -18.95 9.65
C GLU A 147 21.55 -18.29 8.71
N ASN A 148 22.07 -19.02 7.74
CA ASN A 148 23.06 -18.56 6.76
C ASN A 148 22.46 -17.89 5.52
N ALA A 149 21.13 -17.92 5.35
CA ALA A 149 20.43 -17.37 4.18
C ALA A 149 19.09 -16.75 4.61
N ARG A 150 19.17 -15.76 5.50
CA ARG A 150 17.99 -15.01 5.95
C ARG A 150 17.46 -14.15 4.82
N GLY A 151 16.15 -14.08 4.70
CA GLY A 151 15.50 -13.31 3.66
C GLY A 151 14.11 -12.88 4.06
N HIS A 152 13.49 -12.11 3.19
CA HIS A 152 12.12 -11.66 3.36
C HIS A 152 11.37 -11.77 2.03
N ILE A 153 10.11 -12.18 2.12
CA ILE A 153 9.17 -12.16 1.00
C ILE A 153 8.55 -10.78 0.87
N THR A 154 8.30 -10.32 -0.36
CA THR A 154 7.71 -9.00 -0.61
C THR A 154 6.59 -9.02 -1.62
N THR A 155 6.47 -10.08 -2.42
CA THR A 155 5.57 -10.10 -3.57
C THR A 155 5.14 -11.51 -3.95
N LEU A 156 4.00 -11.61 -4.63
CA LEU A 156 3.42 -12.83 -5.21
C LEU A 156 3.21 -12.59 -6.71
N ASN A 157 3.54 -13.58 -7.55
CA ASN A 157 3.44 -13.40 -8.99
C ASN A 157 1.99 -13.50 -9.52
N ALA A 158 1.79 -13.08 -10.77
CA ALA A 158 0.45 -12.91 -11.38
C ALA A 158 -0.41 -14.18 -11.41
N ASP A 159 0.18 -15.35 -11.49
CA ASP A 159 -0.54 -16.65 -11.43
C ASP A 159 -0.64 -17.24 -10.01
N GLU A 160 -0.02 -16.57 -9.03
CA GLU A 160 0.03 -16.93 -7.61
C GLU A 160 0.73 -18.26 -7.32
N THR A 161 1.73 -18.58 -8.12
CA THR A 161 2.53 -19.79 -7.97
C THR A 161 3.87 -19.58 -7.28
N LEU A 162 4.39 -18.31 -7.29
CA LEU A 162 5.71 -17.97 -6.76
C LEU A 162 5.63 -16.74 -5.83
N LEU A 163 6.21 -16.88 -4.65
CA LEU A 163 6.60 -15.77 -3.79
C LEU A 163 7.98 -15.28 -4.22
N GLY A 164 8.19 -13.96 -4.23
CA GLY A 164 9.48 -13.33 -4.51
C GLY A 164 9.99 -12.51 -3.34
N GLY A 165 11.32 -12.32 -3.28
CA GLY A 165 11.95 -11.54 -2.23
C GLY A 165 13.47 -11.46 -2.39
N ALA A 166 14.15 -11.00 -1.34
CA ALA A 166 15.61 -10.91 -1.28
C ALA A 166 16.20 -11.62 -0.08
N LEU A 167 17.37 -12.23 -0.27
CA LEU A 167 18.25 -12.67 0.79
C LEU A 167 19.17 -11.54 1.21
N ASN A 168 19.34 -11.34 2.50
CA ASN A 168 20.22 -10.36 3.10
C ASN A 168 21.54 -11.01 3.53
N SER A 169 22.62 -10.23 3.56
CA SER A 169 23.88 -10.72 4.12
C SER A 169 23.90 -10.63 5.65
N ALA A 170 24.78 -11.41 6.29
CA ALA A 170 24.97 -11.32 7.73
C ALA A 170 25.53 -9.94 8.15
N GLU A 171 26.39 -9.36 7.31
CA GLU A 171 26.98 -8.02 7.55
C GLU A 171 25.90 -6.94 7.56
N GLU A 172 24.88 -7.06 6.73
CA GLU A 172 23.76 -6.12 6.75
C GLU A 172 22.97 -6.19 8.06
N ALA A 173 22.69 -7.40 8.54
CA ALA A 173 22.03 -7.59 9.83
C ALA A 173 22.84 -6.97 10.98
N GLU A 174 24.18 -7.04 10.91
CA GLU A 174 25.07 -6.38 11.87
C GLU A 174 25.03 -4.85 11.77
N ILE A 175 25.01 -4.30 10.55
CA ILE A 175 24.86 -2.85 10.36
C ILE A 175 23.52 -2.38 10.97
N LEU A 176 22.41 -3.04 10.66
CA LEU A 176 21.09 -2.67 11.17
C LEU A 176 20.99 -2.79 12.71
N LYS A 177 21.65 -3.79 13.29
CA LYS A 177 21.71 -3.97 14.74
C LYS A 177 22.47 -2.84 15.43
N ASN A 178 23.60 -2.40 14.85
CA ASN A 178 24.46 -1.38 15.43
C ASN A 178 23.98 0.05 15.12
N PHE A 179 23.24 0.23 14.05
CA PHE A 179 22.73 1.50 13.53
C PHE A 179 21.25 1.37 13.14
N PRO A 180 20.30 1.32 14.10
CA PRO A 180 18.90 1.01 13.82
C PRO A 180 18.13 2.14 13.10
N GLU A 181 18.62 3.39 13.18
CA GLU A 181 17.92 4.53 12.59
C GLU A 181 18.25 4.70 11.11
N LYS A 182 17.22 4.98 10.28
CA LYS A 182 17.38 5.07 8.82
C LYS A 182 18.49 6.04 8.39
N HIS A 183 18.63 7.18 9.04
CA HIS A 183 19.67 8.17 8.71
C HIS A 183 21.08 7.67 9.00
N ASP A 184 21.25 6.67 9.88
CA ASP A 184 22.54 6.07 10.24
C ASP A 184 22.89 4.88 9.35
N PHE A 185 21.97 3.95 9.11
CA PHE A 185 22.25 2.74 8.34
C PHE A 185 22.23 2.96 6.83
N PHE A 186 21.45 3.92 6.31
CA PHE A 186 21.15 4.04 4.88
C PHE A 186 22.41 4.15 4.01
N ASN A 187 23.28 5.12 4.30
CA ASN A 187 24.53 5.28 3.55
C ASN A 187 25.53 4.14 3.83
N ARG A 188 25.53 3.57 5.05
CA ARG A 188 26.42 2.46 5.42
C ARG A 188 26.14 1.22 4.59
N ILE A 189 24.88 0.82 4.45
CA ILE A 189 24.50 -0.33 3.61
C ILE A 189 24.82 -0.05 2.14
N TYR A 190 24.52 1.15 1.64
CA TYR A 190 24.85 1.55 0.27
C TYR A 190 26.35 1.47 -0.02
N ASP A 191 27.19 2.03 0.88
CA ASP A 191 28.64 2.10 0.71
C ASP A 191 29.33 0.73 0.89
N ALA A 192 28.76 -0.14 1.70
CA ALA A 192 29.27 -1.48 1.96
C ALA A 192 29.21 -2.42 0.74
N LYS A 193 28.38 -2.12 -0.28
CA LYS A 193 28.24 -2.93 -1.50
C LYS A 193 28.06 -4.42 -1.22
N LEU A 194 27.20 -4.71 -0.24
CA LEU A 194 26.94 -6.08 0.19
C LEU A 194 26.24 -6.87 -0.91
N ARG A 195 26.58 -8.17 -1.00
CA ARG A 195 25.91 -9.06 -1.94
C ARG A 195 24.47 -9.29 -1.52
N ARG A 196 23.54 -8.97 -2.40
CA ARG A 196 22.12 -9.30 -2.29
C ARG A 196 21.72 -10.27 -3.38
N THR A 197 20.76 -11.15 -3.06
CA THR A 197 20.26 -12.17 -3.97
C THR A 197 18.74 -12.13 -4.01
N LEU A 198 18.20 -11.93 -5.19
CA LEU A 198 16.78 -12.10 -5.46
C LEU A 198 16.44 -13.59 -5.56
N PHE A 199 15.32 -13.99 -5.00
CA PHE A 199 14.87 -15.37 -5.00
C PHE A 199 13.39 -15.51 -5.29
N THR A 200 13.00 -16.75 -5.63
CA THR A 200 11.60 -17.19 -5.62
C THR A 200 11.42 -18.43 -4.76
N ILE A 201 10.22 -18.60 -4.19
CA ILE A 201 9.78 -19.78 -3.45
C ILE A 201 8.41 -20.18 -4.01
N PRO A 202 8.15 -21.48 -4.29
CA PRO A 202 6.81 -21.93 -4.67
C PRO A 202 5.77 -21.55 -3.58
N ALA A 203 4.66 -20.94 -3.97
CA ALA A 203 3.62 -20.46 -3.04
C ALA A 203 2.95 -21.59 -2.23
N LYS A 204 3.06 -22.84 -2.70
CA LYS A 204 2.59 -24.05 -1.99
C LYS A 204 3.66 -24.69 -1.09
N GLY A 205 4.86 -24.09 -1.03
CA GLY A 205 6.04 -24.64 -0.37
C GLY A 205 6.95 -25.39 -1.35
N GLY A 206 8.23 -25.45 -1.01
CA GLY A 206 9.26 -26.09 -1.85
C GLY A 206 10.62 -25.43 -1.72
N ALA A 207 11.54 -25.75 -2.62
CA ALA A 207 12.89 -25.22 -2.61
C ALA A 207 12.94 -23.76 -3.08
N LEU A 208 13.75 -22.96 -2.39
CA LEU A 208 14.10 -21.60 -2.82
C LEU A 208 14.98 -21.66 -4.06
N LYS A 209 14.66 -20.87 -5.08
CA LYS A 209 15.46 -20.67 -6.29
C LYS A 209 16.04 -19.26 -6.27
N GLN A 210 17.37 -19.14 -6.29
CA GLN A 210 18.05 -17.88 -6.52
C GLN A 210 17.95 -17.50 -8.00
N ILE A 211 17.60 -16.25 -8.31
CA ILE A 211 17.36 -15.77 -9.67
C ILE A 211 18.38 -14.75 -10.16
N TYR A 212 18.82 -13.85 -9.28
CA TYR A 212 19.79 -12.83 -9.58
C TYR A 212 20.57 -12.42 -8.34
N SER A 213 21.86 -12.08 -8.49
CA SER A 213 22.70 -11.60 -7.38
C SER A 213 23.66 -10.53 -7.83
N GLU A 214 23.79 -9.50 -7.01
CA GLU A 214 24.68 -8.36 -7.26
C GLU A 214 25.24 -7.79 -5.95
N ASN A 215 26.40 -7.11 -6.03
CA ASN A 215 26.95 -6.37 -4.92
C ASN A 215 26.36 -4.94 -4.87
N ALA A 216 25.06 -4.89 -4.67
CA ALA A 216 24.24 -3.67 -4.58
C ALA A 216 23.08 -3.90 -3.62
N TRP A 217 22.50 -2.81 -3.12
CA TRP A 217 21.34 -2.88 -2.25
C TRP A 217 20.05 -3.06 -3.09
N LEU A 218 19.68 -4.31 -3.36
CA LEU A 218 18.47 -4.66 -4.09
C LEU A 218 17.27 -4.61 -3.13
N ASN A 219 16.24 -3.82 -3.48
CA ASN A 219 15.08 -3.57 -2.63
C ASN A 219 13.80 -3.36 -3.48
N HIS A 220 12.65 -3.04 -2.85
CA HIS A 220 11.36 -2.77 -3.50
C HIS A 220 10.97 -3.80 -4.57
N ILE A 221 11.10 -5.08 -4.23
CA ILE A 221 10.90 -6.19 -5.17
C ILE A 221 9.40 -6.41 -5.38
N GLN A 222 8.97 -6.38 -6.65
CA GLN A 222 7.57 -6.52 -7.04
C GLN A 222 7.47 -7.42 -8.28
N PHE A 223 6.58 -8.41 -8.27
CA PHE A 223 6.19 -9.08 -9.50
C PHE A 223 5.27 -8.20 -10.35
N SER A 224 5.36 -8.35 -11.67
CA SER A 224 4.36 -7.81 -12.58
C SER A 224 2.97 -8.39 -12.25
N PRO A 225 1.90 -7.57 -12.27
CA PRO A 225 0.55 -8.05 -12.02
C PRO A 225 -0.03 -8.92 -13.16
N THR A 226 0.64 -9.00 -14.30
CA THR A 226 0.16 -9.71 -15.50
C THR A 226 1.16 -10.70 -16.08
N GLU A 227 2.46 -10.47 -15.90
CA GLU A 227 3.53 -11.35 -16.39
C GLU A 227 4.15 -12.13 -15.23
N PRO A 228 3.83 -13.42 -15.04
CA PRO A 228 4.20 -14.16 -13.84
C PRO A 228 5.71 -14.36 -13.66
N ASP A 229 6.47 -14.23 -14.73
CA ASP A 229 7.93 -14.40 -14.73
C ASP A 229 8.72 -13.08 -14.64
N LEU A 230 8.04 -11.94 -14.71
CA LEU A 230 8.68 -10.62 -14.68
C LEU A 230 8.70 -10.05 -13.27
N LEU A 231 9.89 -9.71 -12.78
CA LEU A 231 10.12 -9.12 -11.47
C LEU A 231 10.81 -7.77 -11.63
N MET A 232 10.26 -6.75 -10.97
CA MET A 232 10.88 -5.44 -10.80
C MET A 232 11.63 -5.40 -9.48
N PHE A 233 12.74 -4.69 -9.42
CA PHE A 233 13.49 -4.39 -8.20
C PHE A 233 14.17 -3.02 -8.33
N CYS A 234 14.58 -2.46 -7.21
CA CYS A 234 15.34 -1.22 -7.24
C CYS A 234 16.78 -1.42 -6.75
N HIS A 235 17.69 -0.59 -7.26
CA HIS A 235 18.93 -0.27 -6.58
C HIS A 235 18.66 0.82 -5.56
N GLU A 236 18.63 0.45 -4.28
CA GLU A 236 18.45 1.38 -3.18
C GLU A 236 19.75 2.12 -2.87
N GLY A 237 19.65 3.34 -2.34
CA GLY A 237 20.80 4.15 -1.97
C GLY A 237 20.49 5.64 -2.08
N PRO A 238 21.50 6.52 -2.00
CA PRO A 238 21.28 7.93 -2.26
C PRO A 238 20.72 8.13 -3.65
N TRP A 239 19.44 8.52 -3.73
CA TRP A 239 18.62 8.49 -4.94
C TRP A 239 19.24 9.19 -6.15
N HIS A 240 20.03 10.25 -5.91
CA HIS A 240 20.77 10.97 -6.95
C HIS A 240 22.05 10.26 -7.43
N LYS A 241 22.41 9.11 -6.85
CA LYS A 241 23.62 8.34 -7.20
C LYS A 241 23.31 7.00 -7.87
N VAL A 242 22.05 6.57 -7.90
CA VAL A 242 21.65 5.26 -8.42
C VAL A 242 20.71 5.40 -9.62
N ASP A 243 20.89 4.54 -10.64
CA ASP A 243 19.86 4.27 -11.62
C ASP A 243 18.97 3.20 -10.98
N ARG A 244 17.77 3.61 -10.55
CA ARG A 244 17.04 2.92 -9.52
C ARG A 244 16.23 1.72 -10.00
N ILE A 245 15.54 1.82 -11.15
CA ILE A 245 14.43 0.94 -11.52
C ILE A 245 14.88 -0.09 -12.54
N TRP A 246 14.79 -1.37 -12.17
CA TRP A 246 15.24 -2.50 -12.96
C TRP A 246 14.18 -3.60 -13.03
N THR A 247 14.23 -4.39 -14.10
CA THR A 247 13.43 -5.62 -14.23
C THR A 247 14.33 -6.81 -14.56
N VAL A 248 13.90 -8.01 -14.15
CA VAL A 248 14.58 -9.27 -14.46
C VAL A 248 13.55 -10.39 -14.65
N ASN A 249 13.81 -11.33 -15.56
CA ASN A 249 13.00 -12.52 -15.70
C ASN A 249 13.47 -13.59 -14.71
N VAL A 250 12.55 -14.21 -13.96
CA VAL A 250 12.88 -15.23 -12.94
C VAL A 250 13.42 -16.55 -13.54
N ASN A 251 13.27 -16.74 -14.85
CA ASN A 251 13.82 -17.88 -15.59
C ASN A 251 15.25 -17.65 -16.11
N GLY A 252 15.79 -16.43 -15.90
CA GLY A 252 17.14 -16.03 -16.29
C GLY A 252 17.15 -14.90 -17.31
N GLY A 253 18.34 -14.38 -17.59
CA GLY A 253 18.59 -13.23 -18.46
C GLY A 253 19.22 -12.09 -17.70
N GLU A 254 19.71 -11.08 -18.48
CA GLU A 254 20.29 -9.89 -17.89
C GLU A 254 19.20 -8.94 -17.39
N PRO A 255 19.41 -8.27 -16.26
CA PRO A 255 18.51 -7.21 -15.80
C PRO A 255 18.41 -6.07 -16.81
N LYS A 256 17.21 -5.54 -16.99
CA LYS A 256 16.93 -4.40 -17.87
C LYS A 256 16.70 -3.14 -17.05
N LEU A 257 17.48 -2.09 -17.32
CA LEU A 257 17.24 -0.77 -16.73
C LEU A 257 16.00 -0.13 -17.34
N MET A 258 15.07 0.34 -16.51
CA MET A 258 13.79 0.91 -16.93
C MET A 258 13.79 2.44 -16.95
N HIS A 259 14.64 3.06 -16.13
CA HIS A 259 14.82 4.50 -16.11
C HIS A 259 16.29 4.84 -15.86
N LYS A 260 16.89 5.61 -16.78
CA LYS A 260 18.25 6.11 -16.65
C LYS A 260 18.22 7.60 -16.33
N ARG A 261 18.93 8.00 -15.28
CA ARG A 261 19.07 9.42 -14.95
C ARG A 261 19.76 10.19 -16.09
N THR A 262 19.27 11.38 -16.37
CA THR A 262 19.71 12.21 -17.52
C THR A 262 20.31 13.54 -17.10
N VAL A 263 20.04 13.97 -15.85
CA VAL A 263 20.59 15.23 -15.29
C VAL A 263 21.23 14.98 -13.93
N ASP A 264 22.18 15.83 -13.56
CA ASP A 264 22.77 15.78 -12.22
C ASP A 264 21.73 16.12 -11.16
N GLY A 265 21.75 15.36 -10.04
CA GLY A 265 20.77 15.51 -8.96
C GLY A 265 19.37 14.97 -9.30
N GLU A 266 19.16 14.29 -10.41
CA GLU A 266 17.89 13.61 -10.70
C GLU A 266 17.65 12.48 -9.72
N ILE A 267 16.40 12.36 -9.24
CA ILE A 267 15.96 11.26 -8.39
C ILE A 267 14.68 10.64 -8.93
N ALA A 268 14.62 9.31 -8.87
CA ALA A 268 13.40 8.52 -9.09
C ALA A 268 13.11 7.70 -7.84
N GLY A 269 11.84 7.45 -7.52
CA GLY A 269 11.46 6.69 -6.34
C GLY A 269 10.04 6.15 -6.41
N HIS A 270 9.67 5.35 -5.41
CA HIS A 270 8.32 4.82 -5.18
C HIS A 270 7.70 4.19 -6.44
N GLU A 271 8.48 3.32 -7.08
CA GLU A 271 8.10 2.63 -8.31
C GLU A 271 7.00 1.59 -8.08
N PHE A 272 6.07 1.50 -9.05
CA PHE A 272 4.97 0.54 -9.04
C PHE A 272 4.47 0.20 -10.44
N PHE A 273 3.95 -1.00 -10.64
CA PHE A 273 3.35 -1.39 -11.90
C PHE A 273 1.97 -0.74 -12.13
N SER A 274 1.66 -0.42 -13.40
CA SER A 274 0.28 -0.20 -13.81
C SER A 274 -0.54 -1.49 -13.68
N PRO A 275 -1.88 -1.43 -13.45
CA PRO A 275 -2.73 -2.60 -13.31
C PRO A 275 -2.67 -3.57 -14.50
N ASP A 276 -2.45 -3.07 -15.71
CA ASP A 276 -2.29 -3.88 -16.92
C ASP A 276 -0.87 -4.42 -17.14
N GLY A 277 0.06 -4.14 -16.20
CA GLY A 277 1.45 -4.61 -16.24
C GLY A 277 2.31 -4.03 -17.35
N LYS A 278 1.82 -3.05 -18.12
CA LYS A 278 2.55 -2.51 -19.28
C LYS A 278 3.53 -1.39 -18.97
N ARG A 279 3.38 -0.77 -17.81
CA ARG A 279 4.15 0.40 -17.42
C ARG A 279 4.59 0.32 -15.97
N ILE A 280 5.77 0.86 -15.67
CA ILE A 280 6.24 1.12 -14.32
C ILE A 280 6.15 2.62 -14.09
N TRP A 281 5.33 3.03 -13.14
CA TRP A 281 5.19 4.41 -12.68
C TRP A 281 6.14 4.69 -11.52
N PHE A 282 6.63 5.93 -11.40
CA PHE A 282 7.52 6.37 -10.31
C PHE A 282 7.47 7.88 -10.16
N ASP A 283 7.69 8.40 -8.96
CA ASP A 283 7.93 9.82 -8.76
C ASP A 283 9.31 10.21 -9.29
N LEU A 284 9.37 11.33 -9.98
CA LEU A 284 10.59 11.82 -10.63
C LEU A 284 10.79 13.28 -10.31
N GLN A 285 12.02 13.65 -9.91
CA GLN A 285 12.43 15.03 -9.72
C GLN A 285 13.67 15.32 -10.57
N MET A 286 13.62 16.40 -11.34
CA MET A 286 14.68 16.74 -12.33
C MET A 286 15.06 18.23 -12.25
N PRO A 287 16.12 18.59 -11.51
CA PRO A 287 16.76 17.82 -10.44
C PRO A 287 15.93 17.79 -9.15
N ARG A 288 16.44 17.12 -8.14
CA ARG A 288 15.80 16.98 -6.80
C ARG A 288 15.29 18.32 -6.28
N SER A 289 14.03 18.35 -5.83
CA SER A 289 13.33 19.50 -5.25
C SER A 289 13.19 20.72 -6.19
N VAL A 290 13.27 20.52 -7.52
CA VAL A 290 13.11 21.62 -8.51
C VAL A 290 11.89 21.38 -9.39
N THR A 291 11.90 20.39 -10.27
CA THR A 291 10.79 20.05 -11.16
C THR A 291 10.25 18.67 -10.80
N PHE A 292 8.95 18.52 -10.73
CA PHE A 292 8.29 17.33 -10.21
C PHE A 292 7.42 16.70 -11.28
N PHE A 293 7.52 15.36 -11.40
CA PHE A 293 6.72 14.57 -12.33
C PHE A 293 6.26 13.27 -11.68
N LEU A 294 5.11 12.77 -12.11
CA LEU A 294 4.86 11.34 -12.11
C LEU A 294 5.26 10.83 -13.50
N SER A 295 6.26 9.97 -13.54
CA SER A 295 6.80 9.39 -14.78
C SER A 295 6.44 7.92 -14.89
N GLY A 296 6.30 7.41 -16.12
CA GLY A 296 6.00 6.00 -16.34
C GLY A 296 6.74 5.46 -17.55
N SER A 297 7.60 4.45 -17.33
CA SER A 297 8.35 3.74 -18.39
C SER A 297 7.53 2.59 -18.95
N ASP A 298 7.34 2.56 -20.24
CA ASP A 298 6.70 1.46 -20.96
C ASP A 298 7.65 0.24 -21.05
N LEU A 299 7.19 -0.93 -20.64
CA LEU A 299 8.02 -2.13 -20.55
C LEU A 299 8.53 -2.63 -21.90
N ALA A 300 7.72 -2.51 -22.95
CA ALA A 300 8.05 -3.00 -24.29
C ALA A 300 8.98 -2.04 -25.02
N SER A 301 8.59 -0.76 -25.11
CA SER A 301 9.31 0.24 -25.90
C SER A 301 10.39 1.00 -25.13
N GLY A 302 10.31 1.04 -23.79
CA GLY A 302 11.15 1.89 -22.95
C GLY A 302 10.80 3.38 -23.03
N GLN A 303 9.74 3.76 -23.76
CA GLN A 303 9.30 5.15 -23.84
C GLN A 303 8.72 5.61 -22.50
N GLU A 304 9.10 6.81 -22.09
CA GLU A 304 8.56 7.43 -20.89
C GLU A 304 7.42 8.39 -21.20
N LYS A 305 6.39 8.33 -20.37
CA LYS A 305 5.33 9.33 -20.28
C LYS A 305 5.49 10.06 -18.96
N ARG A 306 5.42 11.39 -19.00
CA ARG A 306 5.59 12.25 -17.81
C ARG A 306 4.38 13.15 -17.65
N TYR A 307 3.96 13.33 -16.42
CA TYR A 307 2.96 14.31 -16.02
C TYR A 307 3.62 15.28 -15.04
N GLU A 308 3.80 16.52 -15.47
CA GLU A 308 4.34 17.58 -14.60
C GLU A 308 3.33 17.97 -13.53
N MET A 309 3.82 18.25 -12.34
CA MET A 309 3.04 18.74 -11.20
C MET A 309 3.77 19.85 -10.47
N THR A 310 3.04 20.64 -9.68
CA THR A 310 3.65 21.66 -8.83
C THR A 310 4.27 21.03 -7.57
N ARG A 311 5.13 21.79 -6.89
CA ARG A 311 5.76 21.39 -5.64
C ARG A 311 4.75 20.93 -4.57
N ASN A 312 3.64 21.65 -4.41
CA ASN A 312 2.63 21.34 -3.41
C ASN A 312 1.79 20.10 -3.76
N GLU A 313 1.74 19.70 -5.03
CA GLU A 313 1.05 18.50 -5.50
C GLU A 313 1.90 17.23 -5.41
N TRP A 314 3.20 17.38 -5.20
CA TRP A 314 4.06 16.22 -5.00
C TRP A 314 3.58 15.38 -3.82
N SER A 315 3.62 14.06 -4.00
CA SER A 315 3.19 13.09 -3.00
C SER A 315 4.33 12.11 -2.72
N ILE A 316 4.39 11.60 -1.49
CA ILE A 316 5.35 10.56 -1.11
C ILE A 316 5.07 9.31 -1.95
N HIS A 317 3.78 8.92 -2.03
CA HIS A 317 3.33 7.78 -2.82
C HIS A 317 2.23 8.18 -3.78
N PHE A 318 2.24 7.53 -4.94
CA PHE A 318 1.19 7.64 -5.94
C PHE A 318 0.56 6.27 -6.20
N THR A 319 -0.69 6.27 -6.62
CA THR A 319 -1.38 5.07 -7.12
C THR A 319 -2.21 5.43 -8.34
N VAL A 320 -2.60 4.43 -9.13
CA VAL A 320 -3.41 4.60 -10.34
C VAL A 320 -4.71 3.83 -10.22
N SER A 321 -5.81 4.41 -10.73
CA SER A 321 -7.14 3.76 -10.72
C SER A 321 -7.14 2.46 -11.53
N PRO A 322 -8.05 1.51 -11.23
CA PRO A 322 -8.14 0.25 -11.97
C PRO A 322 -8.32 0.42 -13.48
N ASP A 323 -9.02 1.49 -13.91
CA ASP A 323 -9.21 1.83 -15.33
C ASP A 323 -8.09 2.72 -15.91
N GLN A 324 -7.09 3.07 -15.11
CA GLN A 324 -5.90 3.87 -15.43
C GLN A 324 -6.19 5.30 -15.92
N LYS A 325 -7.35 5.85 -15.62
CA LYS A 325 -7.71 7.22 -16.01
C LYS A 325 -7.42 8.26 -14.95
N LEU A 326 -7.31 7.82 -13.68
CA LEU A 326 -7.07 8.67 -12.52
C LEU A 326 -5.82 8.22 -11.78
N PHE A 327 -5.19 9.16 -11.11
CA PHE A 327 -4.13 8.89 -10.15
C PHE A 327 -4.51 9.52 -8.81
N ALA A 328 -3.95 8.99 -7.74
CA ALA A 328 -4.06 9.59 -6.41
C ALA A 328 -2.68 9.69 -5.78
N GLY A 329 -2.53 10.65 -4.86
CA GLY A 329 -1.31 10.87 -4.12
C GLY A 329 -1.60 11.21 -2.67
N ASP A 330 -0.68 10.84 -1.80
CA ASP A 330 -0.83 11.03 -0.34
C ASP A 330 -0.23 12.35 0.19
N GLY A 331 0.25 13.22 -0.72
CA GLY A 331 0.83 14.49 -0.35
C GLY A 331 2.15 14.36 0.45
N GLY A 332 2.49 15.41 1.15
CA GLY A 332 3.67 15.46 2.00
C GLY A 332 3.75 16.75 2.81
N ASP A 333 4.43 16.70 3.94
CA ASP A 333 4.67 17.86 4.78
C ASP A 333 5.94 18.64 4.33
N PRO A 334 6.18 19.85 4.88
CA PRO A 334 7.38 20.66 4.54
C PRO A 334 8.73 19.98 4.90
N GLY A 335 8.72 18.94 5.72
CA GLY A 335 9.91 18.15 6.07
C GLY A 335 10.30 17.13 5.00
N GLN A 336 9.38 16.80 4.10
CA GLN A 336 9.60 15.86 3.01
C GLN A 336 10.51 16.44 1.91
N VAL A 337 10.97 15.58 0.99
CA VAL A 337 11.96 15.94 -0.05
C VAL A 337 11.50 17.09 -0.96
N ALA A 338 10.23 17.23 -1.23
CA ALA A 338 9.66 18.31 -2.01
C ALA A 338 9.64 19.65 -1.27
N LYS A 339 9.67 19.64 0.08
CA LYS A 339 9.54 20.84 0.93
C LYS A 339 8.28 21.64 0.58
N ALA A 340 7.16 20.94 0.42
CA ALA A 340 5.87 21.54 0.05
C ALA A 340 5.27 22.27 1.26
N GLU A 341 5.03 23.58 1.15
CA GLU A 341 4.46 24.39 2.24
C GLU A 341 2.97 24.09 2.44
N ASP A 342 2.24 23.78 1.37
CA ASP A 342 0.81 23.45 1.34
C ASP A 342 0.57 22.13 0.60
N GLY A 343 1.31 21.07 0.97
CA GLY A 343 1.26 19.75 0.35
C GLY A 343 0.52 18.69 1.18
N MET A 344 0.03 19.05 2.37
CA MET A 344 -0.61 18.10 3.30
C MET A 344 -2.07 17.81 2.90
N TRP A 345 -2.25 17.13 1.76
CA TRP A 345 -3.56 16.77 1.21
C TRP A 345 -3.52 15.36 0.63
N ILE A 346 -4.63 14.64 0.69
CA ILE A 346 -4.86 13.54 -0.24
C ILE A 346 -5.32 14.17 -1.54
N TYR A 347 -4.62 13.85 -2.64
CA TYR A 347 -4.90 14.37 -3.97
C TYR A 347 -5.52 13.33 -4.89
N LEU A 348 -6.38 13.81 -5.79
CA LEU A 348 -6.78 13.13 -7.01
C LEU A 348 -6.22 13.88 -8.21
N PHE A 349 -5.67 13.16 -9.18
CA PHE A 349 -5.06 13.71 -10.37
C PHE A 349 -5.75 13.19 -11.63
N ARG A 350 -6.09 14.11 -12.51
CA ARG A 350 -6.63 13.82 -13.85
C ARG A 350 -5.61 14.23 -14.90
N PRO A 351 -5.15 13.30 -15.77
CA PRO A 351 -4.25 13.65 -16.87
C PRO A 351 -4.86 14.67 -17.83
N GLU A 352 -4.14 15.78 -18.09
CA GLU A 352 -4.46 16.80 -19.09
C GLU A 352 -3.19 17.09 -19.93
N GLY A 353 -3.04 16.41 -21.08
CA GLY A 353 -1.83 16.51 -21.88
C GLY A 353 -0.61 15.87 -21.19
N ASP A 354 0.39 16.70 -20.88
CA ASP A 354 1.61 16.36 -20.17
C ASP A 354 1.63 16.82 -18.71
N ARG A 355 0.48 17.23 -18.18
CA ARG A 355 0.30 17.71 -16.81
C ARG A 355 -0.86 17.01 -16.13
N PHE A 356 -0.95 17.22 -14.83
CA PHE A 356 -2.12 16.87 -14.04
C PHE A 356 -3.00 18.10 -13.76
N LYS A 357 -4.32 17.87 -13.81
CA LYS A 357 -5.29 18.66 -13.08
C LYS A 357 -5.54 17.97 -11.75
N SER A 358 -5.11 18.61 -10.67
CA SER A 358 -5.27 18.08 -9.31
C SER A 358 -6.57 18.53 -8.65
N GLU A 359 -7.09 17.68 -7.77
CA GLU A 359 -8.19 17.97 -6.85
C GLU A 359 -7.79 17.53 -5.45
N ARG A 360 -8.03 18.37 -4.44
CA ARG A 360 -7.82 18.05 -3.03
C ARG A 360 -9.01 17.28 -2.50
N LEU A 361 -8.75 16.09 -1.94
CA LEU A 361 -9.80 15.22 -1.41
C LEU A 361 -9.93 15.31 0.11
N VAL A 362 -8.82 15.41 0.84
CA VAL A 362 -8.80 15.45 2.31
C VAL A 362 -7.75 16.43 2.78
N ASN A 363 -8.12 17.29 3.74
CA ASN A 363 -7.16 18.13 4.43
C ASN A 363 -6.43 17.32 5.51
N MET A 364 -5.11 17.16 5.34
CA MET A 364 -4.26 16.35 6.21
C MET A 364 -3.52 17.16 7.28
N LYS A 365 -3.89 18.42 7.53
CA LYS A 365 -3.16 19.32 8.45
C LYS A 365 -3.06 18.81 9.90
N HIS A 366 -3.98 17.95 10.33
CA HIS A 366 -3.95 17.28 11.64
C HIS A 366 -3.27 15.91 11.62
N HIS A 367 -2.74 15.49 10.47
CA HIS A 367 -1.99 14.27 10.32
C HIS A 367 -0.49 14.50 10.54
N ASN A 368 0.18 13.54 11.18
CA ASN A 368 1.64 13.54 11.32
C ASN A 368 2.27 12.58 10.31
N TYR A 369 2.98 13.11 9.33
CA TYR A 369 3.61 12.38 8.22
C TYR A 369 4.79 11.46 8.61
N LYS A 370 5.11 11.31 9.90
CA LYS A 370 5.89 10.15 10.35
C LYS A 370 5.18 8.82 10.06
N LEU A 371 3.86 8.85 9.96
CA LEU A 371 3.03 7.80 9.40
C LEU A 371 2.66 8.21 7.96
N GLU A 372 3.27 7.60 6.96
CA GLU A 372 2.94 7.86 5.56
C GLU A 372 1.54 7.33 5.24
N PRO A 373 0.66 8.11 4.56
CA PRO A 373 -0.74 7.72 4.37
C PRO A 373 -0.97 6.50 3.46
N ASN A 374 -0.09 6.25 2.48
CA ASN A 374 -0.15 5.08 1.58
C ASN A 374 -1.52 4.87 0.92
N VAL A 375 -1.83 5.71 -0.05
CA VAL A 375 -3.12 5.71 -0.75
C VAL A 375 -3.34 4.49 -1.64
N HIS A 376 -4.60 3.98 -1.66
CA HIS A 376 -5.05 2.92 -2.56
C HIS A 376 -6.39 3.30 -3.17
N PHE A 377 -6.59 3.04 -4.47
CA PHE A 377 -7.94 3.03 -5.02
C PHE A 377 -8.70 1.79 -4.53
N SER A 378 -9.98 1.97 -4.20
CA SER A 378 -10.87 0.81 -4.06
C SER A 378 -11.00 0.07 -5.39
N PRO A 379 -11.32 -1.24 -5.40
CA PRO A 379 -11.44 -2.02 -6.63
C PRO A 379 -12.48 -1.48 -7.61
N ASP A 380 -13.54 -0.81 -7.12
CA ASP A 380 -14.56 -0.16 -7.95
C ASP A 380 -14.14 1.25 -8.42
N GLY A 381 -12.97 1.75 -7.98
CA GLY A 381 -12.41 3.05 -8.34
C GLY A 381 -13.15 4.27 -7.78
N LYS A 382 -14.05 4.09 -6.80
CA LYS A 382 -14.87 5.17 -6.25
C LYS A 382 -14.31 5.82 -5.00
N TRP A 383 -13.40 5.14 -4.32
CA TRP A 383 -12.82 5.57 -3.05
C TRP A 383 -11.31 5.57 -3.12
N ILE A 384 -10.70 6.51 -2.39
CA ILE A 384 -9.28 6.46 -2.02
C ILE A 384 -9.21 6.06 -0.56
N ILE A 385 -8.54 4.93 -0.29
CA ILE A 385 -8.28 4.41 1.06
C ILE A 385 -6.89 4.89 1.47
N PHE A 386 -6.78 5.38 2.70
CA PHE A 386 -5.54 5.89 3.28
C PHE A 386 -5.51 5.64 4.78
N ARG A 387 -4.33 5.65 5.37
CA ARG A 387 -4.16 5.61 6.82
C ARG A 387 -3.79 6.99 7.35
N ALA A 388 -4.29 7.32 8.54
CA ALA A 388 -3.97 8.57 9.21
C ALA A 388 -3.96 8.40 10.73
N ASN A 389 -3.38 9.39 11.44
CA ASN A 389 -3.25 9.39 12.89
C ASN A 389 -3.93 10.61 13.53
N PHE A 390 -5.08 11.02 12.99
CA PHE A 390 -5.85 12.16 13.44
C PHE A 390 -6.21 12.11 14.93
N GLU A 391 -6.43 10.91 15.48
CA GLU A 391 -6.87 10.68 16.86
C GLU A 391 -5.73 10.24 17.80
N GLY A 392 -4.47 10.47 17.40
CA GLY A 392 -3.29 10.08 18.17
C GLY A 392 -2.88 8.62 18.04
N HIS A 393 -3.60 7.81 17.26
CA HIS A 393 -3.28 6.45 16.86
C HIS A 393 -3.55 6.28 15.36
N SER A 394 -2.96 5.25 14.76
CA SER A 394 -3.13 4.99 13.33
C SER A 394 -4.46 4.27 13.07
N ASP A 395 -5.25 4.81 12.13
CA ASP A 395 -6.47 4.19 11.61
C ASP A 395 -6.60 4.32 10.10
N ILE A 396 -7.53 3.57 9.51
CA ILE A 396 -7.76 3.52 8.08
C ILE A 396 -9.08 4.24 7.75
N TYR A 397 -8.99 5.12 6.79
CA TYR A 397 -10.09 5.94 6.29
C TYR A 397 -10.27 5.73 4.79
N ALA A 398 -11.44 6.08 4.29
CA ALA A 398 -11.71 6.13 2.87
C ALA A 398 -12.41 7.44 2.51
N VAL A 399 -11.97 8.12 1.46
CA VAL A 399 -12.61 9.32 0.91
C VAL A 399 -13.28 9.01 -0.40
N GLU A 400 -14.54 9.44 -0.56
CA GLU A 400 -15.31 9.29 -1.80
C GLU A 400 -14.80 10.27 -2.86
N ILE A 401 -14.53 9.76 -4.07
CA ILE A 401 -13.97 10.58 -5.17
C ILE A 401 -15.04 11.54 -5.72
N GLU A 402 -16.28 11.08 -5.85
CA GLU A 402 -17.41 11.94 -6.26
C GLU A 402 -18.00 12.66 -5.06
N LYS A 403 -18.53 13.88 -5.27
CA LYS A 403 -19.20 14.72 -4.24
C LYS A 403 -20.71 14.51 -4.24
#